data_7ffb5cda37cbae01369756b1fc6b5b17
#
_entry.id   7ffb5cda37cbae01369756b1fc6b5b17
#
_cell.length_a   1.000
_cell.length_b   1.000
_cell.length_c   1.000
_cell.angle_alpha   90.00
_cell.angle_beta   90.00
_cell.angle_gamma   90.00
#
_symmetry.space_group_name_H-M   'P 1'
#
loop_
_entity.id
_entity.type
_entity.pdbx_description
1 polymer ?
#
loop_
_entity_poly.entity_id
_entity_poly.type
_entity_poly.pdbx_seq_one_letter_code
_entity_poly.pdbx_strand_id
1 'polypeptide(L)'
;MKYMPVSEEEREYLEKYDSSVYEKPSVTADVVVMTVVPGKGLGVILVRRSEYPYRGCWSLPGGFVGIDENIEDTAERKLAEKAGVSVPIHQFGTFGNVGRDPRMRVVSVSYMAFVPPEKLSPSPGTGADEAGIFLVKEDRGRMRFEKDGLAVPEEDLAFDHADIIRTAVERLRNRIEYTDDMFAFVDRKAFTIAQLRDIYEAVKGEKVDFANFRRDFIRRYEKTGIARKTRRTTSGDVGRPSSIYRA
;
A
#
# COMPACT_ATOMS: atom_id res chain seq x y z
N MET A 1 -23.48 9.95 -12.41
CA MET A 1 -24.69 10.61 -13.00
C MET A 1 -24.23 11.90 -13.65
N LYS A 2 -24.47 12.11 -14.95
CA LYS A 2 -24.06 13.34 -15.62
C LYS A 2 -24.96 14.48 -15.14
N TYR A 3 -24.37 15.59 -14.68
CA TYR A 3 -25.10 16.77 -14.23
C TYR A 3 -25.99 17.31 -15.38
N MET A 4 -27.20 17.71 -15.05
CA MET A 4 -28.13 18.35 -16.01
C MET A 4 -28.52 19.71 -15.46
N PRO A 5 -28.33 20.81 -16.24
CA PRO A 5 -28.74 22.15 -15.86
C PRO A 5 -30.24 22.22 -15.54
N VAL A 6 -30.59 22.94 -14.51
CA VAL A 6 -31.99 23.07 -14.06
C VAL A 6 -32.73 24.24 -14.70
N SER A 7 -32.01 25.15 -15.41
CA SER A 7 -32.56 26.30 -16.15
C SER A 7 -31.77 26.56 -17.42
N GLU A 8 -32.39 27.36 -18.33
CA GLU A 8 -31.72 27.79 -19.55
C GLU A 8 -30.55 28.75 -19.24
N GLU A 9 -30.71 29.62 -18.26
CA GLU A 9 -29.67 30.54 -17.79
C GLU A 9 -28.44 29.76 -17.28
N GLU A 10 -28.65 28.70 -16.54
CA GLU A 10 -27.56 27.84 -16.07
C GLU A 10 -26.87 27.10 -17.22
N ARG A 11 -27.61 26.63 -18.22
CA ARG A 11 -27.06 26.03 -19.44
C ARG A 11 -26.16 27.02 -20.19
N GLU A 12 -26.67 28.24 -20.43
CA GLU A 12 -25.87 29.26 -21.09
C GLU A 12 -24.62 29.65 -20.31
N TYR A 13 -24.71 29.69 -18.96
CA TYR A 13 -23.55 29.92 -18.11
C TYR A 13 -22.49 28.79 -18.27
N LEU A 14 -22.90 27.55 -18.24
CA LEU A 14 -21.98 26.42 -18.37
C LEU A 14 -21.35 26.34 -19.77
N GLU A 15 -22.09 26.66 -20.82
CA GLU A 15 -21.57 26.71 -22.19
C GLU A 15 -20.54 27.85 -22.40
N LYS A 16 -20.70 28.96 -21.69
CA LYS A 16 -19.80 30.11 -21.76
C LYS A 16 -18.67 30.05 -20.72
N TYR A 17 -18.72 29.07 -19.80
CA TYR A 17 -17.74 28.97 -18.71
C TYR A 17 -16.33 28.66 -19.22
N ASP A 18 -15.44 29.64 -19.06
CA ASP A 18 -14.02 29.45 -19.39
C ASP A 18 -13.23 28.98 -18.16
N SER A 19 -12.95 27.71 -18.12
CA SER A 19 -12.15 27.10 -17.03
C SER A 19 -10.63 27.38 -17.18
N SER A 20 -10.19 28.02 -18.28
CA SER A 20 -8.76 28.28 -18.52
C SER A 20 -8.21 29.41 -17.64
N VAL A 21 -9.12 30.23 -17.09
CA VAL A 21 -8.76 31.32 -16.15
C VAL A 21 -8.16 30.82 -14.83
N TYR A 22 -8.33 29.54 -14.53
CA TYR A 22 -7.77 28.92 -13.35
C TYR A 22 -6.60 27.98 -13.70
N GLU A 23 -5.46 28.18 -13.02
CA GLU A 23 -4.37 27.21 -13.10
C GLU A 23 -4.80 25.87 -12.52
N LYS A 24 -4.58 24.80 -13.28
CA LYS A 24 -5.01 23.44 -12.90
C LYS A 24 -3.82 22.60 -12.50
N PRO A 25 -3.73 22.13 -11.23
CA PRO A 25 -2.72 21.16 -10.87
C PRO A 25 -3.02 19.84 -11.57
N SER A 26 -1.96 19.12 -11.97
CA SER A 26 -2.09 17.73 -12.38
C SER A 26 -2.32 16.85 -11.16
N VAL A 27 -3.08 15.77 -11.34
CA VAL A 27 -3.35 14.78 -10.29
C VAL A 27 -2.61 13.48 -10.61
N THR A 28 -1.97 12.89 -9.60
CA THR A 28 -1.39 11.54 -9.66
C THR A 28 -2.06 10.64 -8.64
N ALA A 29 -2.05 9.34 -8.91
CA ALA A 29 -2.37 8.31 -7.95
C ALA A 29 -1.08 7.53 -7.65
N ASP A 30 -0.66 7.46 -6.38
CA ASP A 30 0.48 6.70 -5.92
C ASP A 30 0.01 5.58 -4.98
N VAL A 31 0.59 4.37 -5.10
CA VAL A 31 0.15 3.21 -4.32
C VAL A 31 1.29 2.67 -3.46
N VAL A 32 1.10 2.67 -2.16
CA VAL A 32 2.00 1.98 -1.21
C VAL A 32 1.55 0.54 -1.08
N VAL A 33 2.17 -0.35 -1.82
CA VAL A 33 1.91 -1.79 -1.75
C VAL A 33 2.74 -2.39 -0.64
N MET A 34 2.09 -2.82 0.44
CA MET A 34 2.73 -3.37 1.63
C MET A 34 2.57 -4.88 1.72
N THR A 35 3.62 -5.54 2.15
CA THR A 35 3.67 -6.97 2.40
C THR A 35 4.47 -7.27 3.65
N VAL A 36 4.32 -8.48 4.22
CA VAL A 36 5.19 -8.96 5.29
C VAL A 36 5.99 -10.14 4.77
N VAL A 37 7.30 -9.96 4.67
CA VAL A 37 8.22 -11.02 4.23
C VAL A 37 8.56 -11.89 5.45
N PRO A 38 8.22 -13.19 5.44
CA PRO A 38 8.42 -14.06 6.58
C PRO A 38 9.86 -14.05 7.11
N GLY A 39 10.02 -13.84 8.42
CA GLY A 39 11.32 -13.77 9.08
C GLY A 39 12.17 -12.53 8.80
N LYS A 40 11.74 -11.65 7.90
CA LYS A 40 12.50 -10.45 7.51
C LYS A 40 11.83 -9.13 7.93
N GLY A 41 10.49 -9.04 7.89
CA GLY A 41 9.74 -7.86 8.34
C GLY A 41 8.82 -7.25 7.30
N LEU A 42 8.39 -6.00 7.54
CA LEU A 42 7.52 -5.24 6.65
C LEU A 42 8.28 -4.86 5.38
N GLY A 43 7.65 -5.04 4.23
CA GLY A 43 8.18 -4.68 2.92
C GLY A 43 7.21 -3.81 2.12
N VAL A 44 7.76 -3.04 1.20
CA VAL A 44 7.03 -2.23 0.21
C VAL A 44 7.53 -2.54 -1.19
N ILE A 45 6.66 -2.39 -2.20
CA ILE A 45 7.09 -2.45 -3.60
C ILE A 45 7.62 -1.08 -4.00
N LEU A 46 8.83 -1.08 -4.57
CA LEU A 46 9.40 0.08 -5.24
C LEU A 46 9.72 -0.28 -6.69
N VAL A 47 9.69 0.73 -7.55
CA VAL A 47 10.09 0.66 -8.97
C VAL A 47 11.20 1.65 -9.23
N ARG A 48 12.19 1.26 -10.05
CA ARG A 48 13.31 2.12 -10.45
C ARG A 48 12.94 2.89 -11.71
N ARG A 49 12.98 4.21 -11.62
CA ARG A 49 12.56 5.09 -12.72
C ARG A 49 13.51 5.01 -13.91
N SER A 50 12.98 4.87 -15.11
CA SER A 50 13.74 4.94 -16.38
C SER A 50 13.75 6.33 -17.00
N GLU A 51 12.87 7.25 -16.52
CA GLU A 51 12.64 8.57 -17.12
C GLU A 51 12.89 9.71 -16.13
N TYR A 52 13.15 10.90 -16.68
CA TYR A 52 13.26 12.14 -15.91
C TYR A 52 11.87 12.63 -15.46
N PRO A 53 11.79 13.35 -14.34
CA PRO A 53 12.84 13.61 -13.36
C PRO A 53 13.16 12.36 -12.51
N TYR A 54 14.26 12.40 -11.76
CA TYR A 54 14.67 11.32 -10.85
C TYR A 54 14.97 9.99 -11.57
N ARG A 55 15.51 10.02 -12.77
CA ARG A 55 15.94 8.82 -13.49
C ARG A 55 16.96 8.03 -12.67
N GLY A 56 16.73 6.72 -12.52
CA GLY A 56 17.57 5.81 -11.73
C GLY A 56 17.21 5.77 -10.23
N CYS A 57 16.43 6.72 -9.71
CA CYS A 57 15.93 6.68 -8.33
C CYS A 57 14.76 5.70 -8.19
N TRP A 58 14.58 5.20 -6.96
CA TRP A 58 13.44 4.37 -6.62
C TRP A 58 12.21 5.21 -6.28
N SER A 59 11.03 4.70 -6.58
CA SER A 59 9.76 5.40 -6.40
C SER A 59 8.62 4.43 -6.09
N LEU A 60 7.51 4.96 -5.60
CA LEU A 60 6.26 4.21 -5.52
C LEU A 60 5.72 3.89 -6.93
N PRO A 61 5.00 2.76 -7.08
CA PRO A 61 4.06 2.58 -8.17
C PRO A 61 3.05 3.72 -8.22
N GLY A 62 2.92 4.39 -9.36
CA GLY A 62 1.99 5.51 -9.50
C GLY A 62 2.00 6.08 -10.92
N GLY A 63 1.20 7.11 -11.13
CA GLY A 63 1.13 7.81 -12.40
C GLY A 63 0.07 8.89 -12.43
N PHE A 64 0.09 9.67 -13.51
CA PHE A 64 -0.93 10.68 -13.75
C PHE A 64 -2.30 10.06 -13.98
N VAL A 65 -3.32 10.73 -13.45
CA VAL A 65 -4.73 10.41 -13.69
C VAL A 65 -5.11 10.94 -15.07
N GLY A 66 -5.69 10.07 -15.90
CA GLY A 66 -6.20 10.47 -17.21
C GLY A 66 -7.43 11.37 -17.08
N ILE A 67 -7.68 12.21 -18.10
CA ILE A 67 -8.80 13.16 -18.06
C ILE A 67 -10.17 12.46 -18.00
N ASP A 68 -10.24 11.26 -18.54
CA ASP A 68 -11.46 10.42 -18.57
C ASP A 68 -11.37 9.22 -17.60
N GLU A 69 -10.42 9.22 -16.67
CA GLU A 69 -10.18 8.16 -15.72
C GLU A 69 -10.48 8.61 -14.29
N ASN A 70 -11.15 7.77 -13.48
CA ASN A 70 -11.25 8.05 -12.05
C ASN A 70 -9.90 7.84 -11.36
N ILE A 71 -9.66 8.55 -10.28
CA ILE A 71 -8.39 8.46 -9.54
C ILE A 71 -8.15 7.04 -9.02
N GLU A 72 -9.20 6.38 -8.57
CA GLU A 72 -9.17 5.01 -8.05
C GLU A 72 -8.83 3.99 -9.13
N ASP A 73 -9.42 4.15 -10.34
CA ASP A 73 -9.13 3.31 -11.52
C ASP A 73 -7.64 3.41 -11.90
N THR A 74 -7.06 4.63 -11.84
CA THR A 74 -5.61 4.84 -12.04
C THR A 74 -4.79 4.07 -10.99
N ALA A 75 -5.15 4.16 -9.72
CA ALA A 75 -4.44 3.48 -8.64
C ALA A 75 -4.51 1.95 -8.81
N GLU A 76 -5.69 1.39 -9.11
CA GLU A 76 -5.88 -0.05 -9.37
C GLU A 76 -5.08 -0.52 -10.58
N ARG A 77 -5.10 0.23 -11.67
CA ARG A 77 -4.30 -0.06 -12.87
C ARG A 77 -2.81 -0.08 -12.58
N LYS A 78 -2.32 0.90 -11.80
CA LYS A 78 -0.90 0.97 -11.40
C LYS A 78 -0.52 -0.16 -10.44
N LEU A 79 -1.40 -0.55 -9.55
CA LEU A 79 -1.23 -1.72 -8.70
C LEU A 79 -1.08 -3.00 -9.53
N ALA A 80 -2.00 -3.24 -10.47
CA ALA A 80 -1.95 -4.40 -11.36
C ALA A 80 -0.69 -4.41 -12.22
N GLU A 81 -0.33 -3.26 -12.82
CA GLU A 81 0.85 -3.10 -13.69
C GLU A 81 2.16 -3.38 -12.95
N LYS A 82 2.32 -2.89 -11.72
CA LYS A 82 3.61 -2.89 -10.99
C LYS A 82 3.74 -3.98 -9.93
N ALA A 83 2.64 -4.47 -9.40
CA ALA A 83 2.63 -5.51 -8.36
C ALA A 83 2.08 -6.85 -8.86
N GLY A 84 1.43 -6.87 -10.03
CA GLY A 84 0.84 -8.07 -10.62
C GLY A 84 -0.40 -8.58 -9.89
N VAL A 85 -1.07 -7.72 -9.12
CA VAL A 85 -2.25 -8.10 -8.32
C VAL A 85 -3.41 -7.12 -8.49
N SER A 86 -4.62 -7.63 -8.26
CA SER A 86 -5.84 -6.84 -8.07
C SER A 86 -6.40 -7.17 -6.69
N VAL A 87 -6.30 -6.22 -5.77
CA VAL A 87 -6.75 -6.32 -4.39
C VAL A 87 -7.38 -4.99 -3.97
N PRO A 88 -8.21 -4.97 -2.93
CA PRO A 88 -8.76 -3.71 -2.42
C PRO A 88 -7.65 -2.70 -2.08
N ILE A 89 -7.87 -1.47 -2.48
CA ILE A 89 -7.03 -0.33 -2.15
C ILE A 89 -7.76 0.59 -1.18
N HIS A 90 -7.00 1.32 -0.37
CA HIS A 90 -7.56 2.26 0.60
C HIS A 90 -6.88 3.60 0.46
N GLN A 91 -7.63 4.63 0.08
CA GLN A 91 -7.11 5.99 0.10
C GLN A 91 -6.73 6.36 1.53
N PHE A 92 -5.52 6.89 1.70
CA PHE A 92 -5.05 7.25 3.04
C PHE A 92 -4.54 8.68 3.15
N GLY A 93 -4.26 9.37 2.07
CA GLY A 93 -3.79 10.73 2.13
C GLY A 93 -3.76 11.42 0.78
N THR A 94 -3.56 12.75 0.85
CA THR A 94 -3.32 13.60 -0.31
C THR A 94 -2.06 14.42 -0.03
N PHE A 95 -1.10 14.38 -0.95
CA PHE A 95 0.20 15.03 -0.83
C PHE A 95 0.30 16.11 -1.90
N GLY A 96 0.33 17.35 -1.47
CA GLY A 96 0.23 18.49 -2.38
C GLY A 96 1.17 19.62 -2.01
N ASN A 97 2.33 19.37 -1.41
CA ASN A 97 3.31 20.40 -1.13
C ASN A 97 3.76 21.10 -2.42
N VAL A 98 3.95 22.42 -2.35
CA VAL A 98 4.51 23.18 -3.48
C VAL A 98 5.91 22.69 -3.76
N GLY A 99 6.20 22.38 -5.03
CA GLY A 99 7.52 21.92 -5.45
C GLY A 99 7.79 20.42 -5.24
N ARG A 100 6.78 19.61 -4.81
CA ARG A 100 6.95 18.16 -4.72
C ARG A 100 7.35 17.51 -6.05
N ASP A 101 6.93 18.11 -7.15
CA ASP A 101 7.34 17.73 -8.51
C ASP A 101 7.97 18.94 -9.20
N PRO A 102 9.23 18.82 -9.71
CA PRO A 102 9.93 19.94 -10.31
C PRO A 102 9.38 20.39 -11.66
N ARG A 103 8.50 19.62 -12.29
CA ARG A 103 7.96 19.90 -13.62
C ARG A 103 6.79 20.88 -13.60
N MET A 104 5.89 20.72 -12.63
CA MET A 104 4.64 21.45 -12.54
C MET A 104 3.98 21.27 -11.17
N ARG A 105 2.87 21.96 -10.95
CA ARG A 105 2.02 21.75 -9.78
C ARG A 105 1.33 20.39 -9.87
N VAL A 106 1.68 19.47 -8.95
CA VAL A 106 1.11 18.12 -8.87
C VAL A 106 0.53 17.88 -7.48
N VAL A 107 -0.61 17.22 -7.43
CA VAL A 107 -1.24 16.71 -6.21
C VAL A 107 -1.35 15.19 -6.35
N SER A 108 -0.79 14.46 -5.40
CA SER A 108 -0.92 13.00 -5.33
C SER A 108 -2.03 12.59 -4.39
N VAL A 109 -2.96 11.80 -4.88
CA VAL A 109 -3.89 11.03 -4.06
C VAL A 109 -3.29 9.66 -3.83
N SER A 110 -2.99 9.33 -2.57
CA SER A 110 -2.21 8.15 -2.24
C SER A 110 -3.07 7.06 -1.61
N TYR A 111 -2.83 5.83 -2.10
CA TYR A 111 -3.52 4.61 -1.70
C TYR A 111 -2.56 3.62 -1.07
N MET A 112 -3.07 2.77 -0.19
CA MET A 112 -2.35 1.61 0.34
C MET A 112 -3.06 0.32 -0.02
N ALA A 113 -2.27 -0.71 -0.29
CA ALA A 113 -2.72 -2.08 -0.53
C ALA A 113 -1.92 -3.05 0.33
N PHE A 114 -2.57 -4.09 0.85
CA PHE A 114 -1.96 -5.13 1.67
C PHE A 114 -2.03 -6.45 0.92
N VAL A 115 -0.89 -7.11 0.75
CA VAL A 115 -0.80 -8.29 -0.11
C VAL A 115 0.13 -9.33 0.52
N PRO A 116 -0.27 -10.61 0.58
CA PRO A 116 0.63 -11.69 0.96
C PRO A 116 1.82 -11.76 -0.03
N PRO A 117 3.06 -12.02 0.45
CA PRO A 117 4.24 -11.98 -0.41
C PRO A 117 4.20 -12.99 -1.57
N GLU A 118 3.57 -14.13 -1.38
CA GLU A 118 3.42 -15.17 -2.40
C GLU A 118 2.47 -14.81 -3.55
N LYS A 119 1.67 -13.75 -3.39
CA LYS A 119 0.80 -13.23 -4.45
C LYS A 119 1.43 -12.08 -5.23
N LEU A 120 2.55 -11.55 -4.76
CA LEU A 120 3.22 -10.44 -5.42
C LEU A 120 4.09 -10.91 -6.57
N SER A 121 3.98 -10.22 -7.70
CA SER A 121 4.85 -10.38 -8.86
C SER A 121 5.30 -9.00 -9.34
N PRO A 122 6.25 -8.36 -8.62
CA PRO A 122 6.72 -7.03 -8.97
C PRO A 122 7.24 -6.97 -10.40
N SER A 123 6.74 -6.00 -11.16
CA SER A 123 7.12 -5.76 -12.55
C SER A 123 7.43 -4.28 -12.74
N PRO A 124 8.48 -3.92 -13.48
CA PRO A 124 8.79 -2.52 -13.72
C PRO A 124 7.66 -1.80 -14.47
N GLY A 125 7.01 -2.44 -15.46
CA GLY A 125 5.99 -1.83 -16.30
C GLY A 125 6.52 -0.58 -17.03
N THR A 126 5.63 0.26 -17.53
CA THR A 126 5.98 1.48 -18.28
C THR A 126 6.69 2.51 -17.39
N GLY A 127 7.77 3.10 -17.87
CA GLY A 127 8.51 4.19 -17.19
C GLY A 127 9.39 3.73 -16.02
N ALA A 128 9.69 2.42 -15.94
CA ALA A 128 10.63 1.88 -14.97
C ALA A 128 11.48 0.76 -15.58
N ASP A 129 12.69 0.57 -15.03
CA ASP A 129 13.65 -0.46 -15.46
C ASP A 129 13.63 -1.69 -14.56
N GLU A 130 13.27 -1.50 -13.29
CA GLU A 130 13.33 -2.53 -12.25
C GLU A 130 12.16 -2.36 -11.28
N ALA A 131 11.74 -3.46 -10.65
CA ALA A 131 10.79 -3.47 -9.54
C ALA A 131 11.22 -4.50 -8.50
N GLY A 132 10.81 -4.29 -7.26
CA GLY A 132 11.10 -5.26 -6.21
C GLY A 132 10.43 -4.96 -4.89
N ILE A 133 10.47 -5.95 -3.99
CA ILE A 133 10.04 -5.83 -2.62
C ILE A 133 11.25 -5.35 -1.80
N PHE A 134 11.13 -4.20 -1.17
CA PHE A 134 12.11 -3.62 -0.27
C PHE A 134 11.65 -3.72 1.17
N LEU A 135 12.48 -4.26 2.04
CA LEU A 135 12.23 -4.25 3.48
C LEU A 135 12.32 -2.83 4.02
N VAL A 136 11.33 -2.43 4.77
CA VAL A 136 11.31 -1.14 5.46
C VAL A 136 12.08 -1.30 6.77
N LYS A 137 13.17 -0.58 6.90
CA LYS A 137 13.98 -0.48 8.13
C LYS A 137 13.88 0.93 8.68
N GLU A 138 13.82 1.04 9.98
CA GLU A 138 13.79 2.33 10.66
C GLU A 138 14.89 2.38 11.73
N ASP A 139 15.71 3.39 11.68
CA ASP A 139 16.74 3.67 12.67
C ASP A 139 16.72 5.16 13.02
N ARG A 140 16.53 5.46 14.31
CA ARG A 140 16.51 6.83 14.87
C ARG A 140 15.56 7.78 14.13
N GLY A 141 14.39 7.27 13.71
CA GLY A 141 13.36 8.02 12.99
C GLY A 141 13.62 8.23 11.50
N ARG A 142 14.69 7.65 10.94
CA ARG A 142 14.95 7.62 9.50
C ARG A 142 14.59 6.28 8.91
N MET A 143 14.00 6.30 7.73
CA MET A 143 13.68 5.07 6.99
C MET A 143 14.80 4.72 6.02
N ARG A 144 14.98 3.42 5.82
CA ARG A 144 15.85 2.83 4.82
C ARG A 144 15.15 1.65 4.18
N PHE A 145 15.36 1.46 2.89
CA PHE A 145 14.72 0.41 2.11
C PHE A 145 15.78 -0.58 1.64
N GLU A 146 15.63 -1.86 2.00
CA GLU A 146 16.67 -2.88 1.75
C GLU A 146 16.16 -4.01 0.85
N LYS A 147 16.94 -4.36 -0.17
CA LYS A 147 16.70 -5.49 -1.06
C LYS A 147 18.04 -6.10 -1.51
N ASP A 148 18.28 -7.39 -1.27
CA ASP A 148 19.42 -8.17 -1.80
C ASP A 148 20.79 -7.48 -1.62
N GLY A 149 21.03 -6.87 -0.47
CA GLY A 149 22.25 -6.14 -0.16
C GLY A 149 22.27 -4.67 -0.63
N LEU A 150 21.31 -4.25 -1.44
CA LEU A 150 21.09 -2.84 -1.76
C LEU A 150 20.38 -2.16 -0.59
N ALA A 151 20.91 -1.03 -0.15
CA ALA A 151 20.27 -0.16 0.84
C ALA A 151 20.01 1.22 0.21
N VAL A 152 18.74 1.62 0.18
CA VAL A 152 18.30 2.91 -0.36
C VAL A 152 17.83 3.76 0.81
N PRO A 153 18.54 4.83 1.18
CA PRO A 153 18.09 5.77 2.19
C PRO A 153 16.86 6.54 1.71
N GLU A 154 16.05 7.05 2.64
CA GLU A 154 14.78 7.71 2.30
C GLU A 154 14.96 8.95 1.41
N GLU A 155 16.07 9.67 1.55
CA GLU A 155 16.43 10.85 0.75
C GLU A 155 16.73 10.53 -0.72
N ASP A 156 17.03 9.27 -1.06
CA ASP A 156 17.30 8.82 -2.43
C ASP A 156 16.04 8.33 -3.15
N LEU A 157 14.88 8.35 -2.50
CA LEU A 157 13.62 8.11 -3.18
C LEU A 157 13.24 9.33 -4.04
N ALA A 158 12.57 9.05 -5.16
CA ALA A 158 12.05 10.11 -6.02
C ALA A 158 10.93 10.89 -5.33
N PHE A 159 10.86 12.20 -5.61
CA PHE A 159 9.81 13.10 -5.12
C PHE A 159 9.73 13.13 -3.58
N ASP A 160 8.50 13.15 -3.04
CA ASP A 160 8.16 13.03 -1.64
C ASP A 160 7.70 11.60 -1.25
N HIS A 161 8.11 10.59 -2.01
CA HIS A 161 7.63 9.21 -1.82
C HIS A 161 8.04 8.62 -0.47
N ALA A 162 9.14 9.07 0.13
CA ALA A 162 9.52 8.70 1.49
C ALA A 162 8.46 9.13 2.51
N ASP A 163 7.94 10.35 2.40
CA ASP A 163 6.90 10.87 3.30
C ASP A 163 5.57 10.13 3.11
N ILE A 164 5.24 9.79 1.86
CA ILE A 164 4.05 8.98 1.54
C ILE A 164 4.16 7.60 2.21
N ILE A 165 5.31 6.91 2.07
CA ILE A 165 5.54 5.60 2.68
C ILE A 165 5.51 5.70 4.21
N ARG A 166 6.17 6.71 4.79
CA ARG A 166 6.16 6.95 6.24
C ARG A 166 4.74 7.05 6.77
N THR A 167 3.94 7.89 6.13
CA THR A 167 2.53 8.10 6.52
C THR A 167 1.72 6.80 6.40
N ALA A 168 1.93 6.01 5.35
CA ALA A 168 1.24 4.73 5.16
C ALA A 168 1.62 3.71 6.25
N VAL A 169 2.91 3.60 6.58
CA VAL A 169 3.43 2.69 7.62
C VAL A 169 2.88 3.09 8.99
N GLU A 170 2.91 4.37 9.32
CA GLU A 170 2.35 4.89 10.58
C GLU A 170 0.85 4.60 10.69
N ARG A 171 0.10 4.81 9.59
CA ARG A 171 -1.34 4.48 9.57
C ARG A 171 -1.59 2.99 9.76
N LEU A 172 -0.83 2.12 9.10
CA LEU A 172 -0.94 0.68 9.29
C LEU A 172 -0.64 0.29 10.74
N ARG A 173 0.45 0.80 11.32
CA ARG A 173 0.82 0.56 12.73
C ARG A 173 -0.30 0.97 13.70
N ASN A 174 -0.92 2.11 13.45
CA ASN A 174 -1.98 2.63 14.32
C ASN A 174 -3.29 1.85 14.18
N ARG A 175 -3.61 1.31 13.01
CA ARG A 175 -4.90 0.66 12.77
C ARG A 175 -4.89 -0.87 12.89
N ILE A 176 -3.73 -1.53 12.82
CA ILE A 176 -3.63 -3.01 12.86
C ILE A 176 -4.17 -3.61 14.17
N GLU A 177 -4.23 -2.82 15.24
CA GLU A 177 -4.75 -3.25 16.54
C GLU A 177 -6.28 -3.33 16.59
N TYR A 178 -7.00 -2.58 15.73
CA TYR A 178 -8.47 -2.47 15.81
C TYR A 178 -9.17 -2.72 14.46
N THR A 179 -8.43 -3.05 13.41
CA THR A 179 -8.97 -3.46 12.10
C THR A 179 -8.67 -4.92 11.81
N ASP A 180 -9.20 -5.38 10.69
CA ASP A 180 -8.98 -6.73 10.16
C ASP A 180 -7.84 -6.76 9.12
N ASP A 181 -7.05 -5.69 9.01
CA ASP A 181 -6.02 -5.51 7.99
C ASP A 181 -4.96 -6.62 8.02
N MET A 182 -4.67 -7.21 9.20
CA MET A 182 -3.70 -8.31 9.29
C MET A 182 -4.08 -9.53 8.44
N PHE A 183 -5.38 -9.75 8.18
CA PHE A 183 -5.81 -10.86 7.32
C PHE A 183 -5.54 -10.63 5.83
N ALA A 184 -5.22 -9.41 5.42
CA ALA A 184 -4.84 -9.12 4.05
C ALA A 184 -3.40 -9.55 3.73
N PHE A 185 -2.59 -9.87 4.73
CA PHE A 185 -1.21 -10.36 4.57
C PHE A 185 -1.10 -11.89 4.57
N VAL A 186 -2.21 -12.62 4.66
CA VAL A 186 -2.25 -14.09 4.64
C VAL A 186 -3.29 -14.61 3.66
N ASP A 187 -3.20 -15.91 3.33
CA ASP A 187 -4.34 -16.57 2.71
C ASP A 187 -5.50 -16.67 3.70
N ARG A 188 -6.55 -15.89 3.51
CA ARG A 188 -7.74 -15.87 4.38
C ARG A 188 -8.43 -17.24 4.48
N LYS A 189 -8.19 -18.16 3.55
CA LYS A 189 -8.77 -19.52 3.57
C LYS A 189 -7.98 -20.48 4.45
N ALA A 190 -6.69 -20.17 4.74
CA ALA A 190 -5.82 -21.07 5.48
C ALA A 190 -4.64 -20.34 6.14
N PHE A 191 -4.79 -19.95 7.40
CA PHE A 191 -3.73 -19.27 8.16
C PHE A 191 -3.64 -19.84 9.60
N THR A 192 -2.55 -19.52 10.28
CA THR A 192 -2.33 -19.84 11.70
C THR A 192 -2.25 -18.57 12.54
N ILE A 193 -2.53 -18.69 13.85
CA ILE A 193 -2.35 -17.56 14.78
C ILE A 193 -0.88 -17.12 14.84
N ALA A 194 0.06 -18.05 14.66
CA ALA A 194 1.49 -17.72 14.64
C ALA A 194 1.84 -16.80 13.44
N GLN A 195 1.32 -17.09 12.24
CA GLN A 195 1.51 -16.22 11.10
C GLN A 195 0.95 -14.80 11.34
N LEU A 196 -0.23 -14.68 11.95
CA LEU A 196 -0.80 -13.37 12.26
C LEU A 196 0.01 -12.63 13.34
N ARG A 197 0.56 -13.34 14.33
CA ARG A 197 1.48 -12.74 15.30
C ARG A 197 2.74 -12.22 14.60
N ASP A 198 3.34 -12.99 13.73
CA ASP A 198 4.55 -12.61 13.01
C ASP A 198 4.29 -11.37 12.12
N ILE A 199 3.10 -11.27 11.52
CA ILE A 199 2.66 -10.08 10.78
C ILE A 199 2.53 -8.88 11.72
N TYR A 200 1.84 -9.05 12.85
CA TYR A 200 1.68 -7.99 13.83
C TYR A 200 3.04 -7.46 14.32
N GLU A 201 3.95 -8.37 14.69
CA GLU A 201 5.31 -8.03 15.12
C GLU A 201 6.09 -7.30 14.03
N ALA A 202 5.98 -7.74 12.78
CA ALA A 202 6.66 -7.12 11.63
C ALA A 202 6.17 -5.68 11.37
N VAL A 203 4.87 -5.45 11.52
CA VAL A 203 4.26 -4.11 11.33
C VAL A 203 4.57 -3.18 12.49
N LYS A 204 4.42 -3.66 13.73
CA LYS A 204 4.66 -2.88 14.95
C LYS A 204 6.15 -2.62 15.20
N GLY A 205 7.01 -3.51 14.72
CA GLY A 205 8.46 -3.46 15.00
C GLY A 205 8.85 -3.97 16.40
N GLU A 206 7.93 -4.63 17.09
CA GLU A 206 8.13 -5.12 18.46
C GLU A 206 7.66 -6.57 18.63
N LYS A 207 8.27 -7.30 19.56
CA LYS A 207 7.89 -8.66 19.89
C LYS A 207 6.73 -8.69 20.88
N VAL A 208 5.82 -9.65 20.68
CA VAL A 208 4.68 -9.85 21.58
C VAL A 208 4.64 -11.30 22.10
N ASP A 209 4.18 -11.45 23.34
CA ASP A 209 3.96 -12.76 23.93
C ASP A 209 2.87 -13.52 23.19
N PHE A 210 3.17 -14.76 22.79
CA PHE A 210 2.25 -15.58 21.99
C PHE A 210 0.97 -15.94 22.74
N ALA A 211 1.03 -16.18 24.05
CA ALA A 211 -0.16 -16.54 24.82
C ALA A 211 -1.13 -15.35 24.92
N ASN A 212 -0.60 -14.15 25.12
CA ASN A 212 -1.38 -12.92 25.13
C ASN A 212 -1.98 -12.64 23.77
N PHE A 213 -1.19 -12.68 22.69
CA PHE A 213 -1.67 -12.48 21.33
C PHE A 213 -2.77 -13.48 20.97
N ARG A 214 -2.58 -14.78 21.29
CA ARG A 214 -3.59 -15.82 21.05
C ARG A 214 -4.89 -15.56 21.82
N ARG A 215 -4.83 -15.12 23.07
CA ARG A 215 -6.01 -14.79 23.87
C ARG A 215 -6.79 -13.66 23.23
N ASP A 216 -6.10 -12.61 22.77
CA ASP A 216 -6.71 -11.46 22.12
C ASP A 216 -7.30 -11.82 20.75
N PHE A 217 -6.60 -12.65 19.95
CA PHE A 217 -7.13 -13.20 18.70
C PHE A 217 -8.44 -13.95 18.92
N ILE A 218 -8.48 -14.87 19.90
CA ILE A 218 -9.70 -15.63 20.20
C ILE A 218 -10.84 -14.69 20.60
N ARG A 219 -10.57 -13.70 21.43
CA ARG A 219 -11.58 -12.74 21.88
C ARG A 219 -12.13 -11.90 20.72
N ARG A 220 -11.27 -11.40 19.86
CA ARG A 220 -11.64 -10.44 18.79
C ARG A 220 -12.21 -11.11 17.56
N TYR A 221 -11.65 -12.23 17.14
CA TYR A 221 -11.93 -12.79 15.83
C TYR A 221 -12.63 -14.15 15.87
N GLU A 222 -12.23 -15.04 16.78
CA GLU A 222 -12.85 -16.37 16.85
C GLU A 222 -14.24 -16.31 17.52
N LYS A 223 -14.37 -15.63 18.68
CA LYS A 223 -15.65 -15.49 19.38
C LYS A 223 -16.68 -14.62 18.64
N THR A 224 -16.23 -13.68 17.82
CA THR A 224 -17.09 -12.82 16.99
C THR A 224 -17.46 -13.47 15.65
N GLY A 225 -16.84 -14.62 15.31
CA GLY A 225 -17.10 -15.35 14.09
C GLY A 225 -16.41 -14.79 12.85
N ILE A 226 -15.56 -13.75 12.99
CA ILE A 226 -14.73 -13.19 11.92
C ILE A 226 -13.72 -14.24 11.44
N ALA A 227 -13.08 -14.95 12.39
CA ALA A 227 -12.21 -16.09 12.07
C ALA A 227 -12.77 -17.38 12.68
N ARG A 228 -12.65 -18.48 11.94
CA ARG A 228 -13.14 -19.80 12.39
C ARG A 228 -12.04 -20.84 12.30
N LYS A 229 -11.87 -21.58 13.38
CA LYS A 229 -10.99 -22.74 13.42
C LYS A 229 -11.49 -23.82 12.48
N THR A 230 -10.62 -24.38 11.67
CA THR A 230 -10.94 -25.49 10.77
C THR A 230 -10.63 -26.84 11.48
N ARG A 231 -10.99 -27.95 10.83
CA ARG A 231 -10.57 -29.29 11.29
C ARG A 231 -9.13 -29.64 10.90
N ARG A 232 -8.46 -28.76 10.15
CA ARG A 232 -7.11 -28.95 9.63
C ARG A 232 -6.05 -28.43 10.60
N THR A 233 -4.89 -29.07 10.58
CA THR A 233 -3.69 -28.61 11.26
C THR A 233 -2.55 -28.53 10.25
N THR A 234 -1.49 -27.78 10.58
CA THR A 234 -0.28 -27.77 9.77
C THR A 234 0.36 -29.14 9.81
N SER A 235 0.85 -29.64 8.65
CA SER A 235 1.79 -30.74 8.58
C SER A 235 3.19 -30.14 8.76
N GLY A 236 3.83 -30.34 9.90
CA GLY A 236 5.17 -29.81 10.14
C GLY A 236 6.11 -30.92 10.53
N ASP A 237 7.28 -30.98 9.90
CA ASP A 237 8.35 -31.94 10.25
C ASP A 237 9.03 -31.60 11.58
N VAL A 238 8.79 -30.36 12.09
CA VAL A 238 9.38 -29.88 13.35
C VAL A 238 8.32 -29.11 14.15
N GLY A 239 7.97 -29.61 15.34
CA GLY A 239 7.11 -28.94 16.29
C GLY A 239 5.68 -29.49 16.38
N ARG A 240 4.91 -29.00 17.38
CA ARG A 240 3.51 -29.39 17.57
C ARG A 240 2.64 -28.79 16.45
N PRO A 241 1.76 -29.59 15.77
CA PRO A 241 0.87 -29.10 14.74
C PRO A 241 0.03 -27.91 15.22
N SER A 242 -0.01 -26.85 14.41
CA SER A 242 -0.79 -25.65 14.67
C SER A 242 -2.17 -25.74 14.02
N SER A 243 -3.19 -25.22 14.69
CA SER A 243 -4.55 -25.13 14.13
C SER A 243 -4.58 -24.15 12.97
N ILE A 244 -5.27 -24.56 11.89
CA ILE A 244 -5.55 -23.70 10.73
C ILE A 244 -6.89 -23.03 10.91
N TYR A 245 -6.93 -21.74 10.61
CA TYR A 245 -8.10 -20.86 10.64
C TYR A 245 -8.46 -20.38 9.24
N ARG A 246 -9.68 -19.86 9.09
CA ARG A 246 -10.17 -19.09 7.94
C ARG A 246 -10.89 -17.84 8.42
N ALA A 247 -10.85 -16.75 7.65
CA ALA A 247 -11.55 -15.48 7.92
C ALA A 247 -12.35 -15.02 6.68
#